data_3748c8315a0b89217ae12ec2ad221060
#
_entry.id   3748c8315a0b89217ae12ec2ad221060
#
_cell.length_a   1.000
_cell.length_b   1.000
_cell.length_c   1.000
_cell.angle_alpha   90.00
_cell.angle_beta   90.00
_cell.angle_gamma   90.00
#
_symmetry.space_group_name_H-M   'P 1'
#
loop_
_entity.id
_entity.type
_entity.pdbx_description
1 polymer ?
#
loop_
_entity_poly.entity_id
_entity_poly.type
_entity_poly.pdbx_seq_one_letter_code
_entity_poly.pdbx_strand_id
1 'polypeptide(L)'
;KAAGILGIILTKRGAGSTSETELAGFPHHSINTYLPKLVKAGCRVAICDQLEDPKLTKKIVKRGVTELITPGVSLHDDVLDQKKNNYLAAVFFEKHWGISFLDISTGDFWVAEGNVEQIEQLLQSYGPSEVLVPKPKKQFFKEQFGEQYPCFYIEDWAFEKSTAEQKLVSHFQTHSLEGFGIQNYTVGISAAGAVMHYLSDTQHDKLQHITHITPIRQEGFVWLDRFTQRNLELFYPNHPEGVPLIQIIDQTQTAMGARLLRQWMAFPLKELKLIEERQERVQDFLEETILLEHTEEALSKIIDIERVMAKVATEKISPRALNQLADSLEVLEYFKKVLMEGSAKHLKVELEKIPSPQEVLSLLKKTLHPEAP
;
A
#
# COMPACT_ATOMS: atom_id res chain seq x y z
N LYS A 1 16.04 -20.63 -11.65
CA LYS A 1 14.68 -20.12 -11.34
C LYS A 1 14.44 -18.74 -11.95
N ALA A 2 15.27 -17.71 -11.64
CA ALA A 2 15.10 -16.34 -12.15
C ALA A 2 15.07 -16.27 -13.69
N ALA A 3 15.99 -16.93 -14.40
CA ALA A 3 16.02 -16.95 -15.87
C ALA A 3 14.69 -17.44 -16.49
N GLY A 4 14.08 -18.50 -15.90
CA GLY A 4 12.79 -19.02 -16.35
C GLY A 4 11.64 -18.03 -16.13
N ILE A 5 11.60 -17.33 -14.96
CA ILE A 5 10.59 -16.30 -14.67
C ILE A 5 10.72 -15.11 -15.60
N LEU A 6 11.96 -14.70 -15.89
CA LEU A 6 12.25 -13.52 -16.71
C LEU A 6 12.14 -13.79 -18.22
N GLY A 7 12.16 -15.05 -18.63
CA GLY A 7 12.21 -15.43 -20.05
C GLY A 7 13.54 -15.07 -20.72
N ILE A 8 14.66 -15.10 -19.96
CA ILE A 8 16.00 -14.77 -20.47
C ILE A 8 16.92 -15.99 -20.43
N ILE A 9 17.99 -15.94 -21.22
CA ILE A 9 18.95 -17.04 -21.35
C ILE A 9 19.75 -17.19 -20.04
N LEU A 10 19.83 -18.41 -19.52
CA LEU A 10 20.76 -18.77 -18.46
C LEU A 10 22.15 -18.92 -19.06
N THR A 11 23.09 -18.13 -18.58
CA THR A 11 24.50 -18.16 -18.99
C THR A 11 25.38 -18.63 -17.83
N LYS A 12 26.67 -18.88 -18.12
CA LYS A 12 27.66 -19.27 -17.12
C LYS A 12 28.81 -18.27 -17.12
N ARG A 13 29.22 -17.85 -15.93
CA ARG A 13 30.43 -17.04 -15.74
C ARG A 13 31.58 -17.96 -15.31
N GLY A 14 32.74 -17.79 -15.93
CA GLY A 14 33.93 -18.61 -15.64
C GLY A 14 33.80 -20.04 -16.21
N ALA A 15 33.21 -20.20 -17.40
CA ALA A 15 33.08 -21.48 -18.06
C ALA A 15 34.46 -22.16 -18.18
N GLY A 16 34.58 -23.39 -17.65
CA GLY A 16 35.82 -24.15 -17.62
C GLY A 16 36.74 -23.89 -16.42
N SER A 17 36.38 -23.04 -15.46
CA SER A 17 37.10 -22.84 -14.21
C SER A 17 36.42 -23.56 -13.03
N THR A 18 37.19 -23.80 -11.95
CA THR A 18 36.67 -24.39 -10.69
C THR A 18 35.61 -23.52 -9.98
N SER A 19 35.39 -22.30 -10.45
CA SER A 19 34.43 -21.32 -9.93
C SER A 19 33.33 -20.98 -10.94
N GLU A 20 32.89 -21.96 -11.73
CA GLU A 20 31.78 -21.78 -12.67
C GLU A 20 30.49 -21.48 -11.91
N THR A 21 29.82 -20.36 -12.25
CA THR A 21 28.60 -19.92 -11.60
C THR A 21 27.51 -19.63 -12.65
N GLU A 22 26.30 -20.11 -12.42
CA GLU A 22 25.17 -19.77 -13.26
C GLU A 22 24.85 -18.28 -13.16
N LEU A 23 24.62 -17.63 -14.30
CA LEU A 23 24.33 -16.22 -14.43
C LEU A 23 23.14 -16.00 -15.36
N ALA A 24 22.18 -15.18 -14.91
CA ALA A 24 21.15 -14.62 -15.77
C ALA A 24 21.30 -13.09 -15.74
N GLY A 25 21.47 -12.46 -16.90
CA GLY A 25 21.79 -11.03 -16.98
C GLY A 25 20.90 -10.29 -17.97
N PHE A 26 20.60 -9.04 -17.64
CA PHE A 26 19.95 -8.07 -18.51
C PHE A 26 20.62 -6.70 -18.32
N PRO A 27 20.49 -5.75 -19.26
CA PRO A 27 21.05 -4.42 -19.12
C PRO A 27 20.50 -3.69 -17.90
N HIS A 28 21.33 -2.94 -17.18
CA HIS A 28 20.95 -2.23 -15.94
C HIS A 28 19.70 -1.33 -16.13
N HIS A 29 19.63 -0.60 -17.24
CA HIS A 29 18.47 0.27 -17.55
C HIS A 29 17.15 -0.48 -17.74
N SER A 30 17.19 -1.81 -17.90
CA SER A 30 16.00 -2.65 -18.07
C SER A 30 15.44 -3.19 -16.74
N ILE A 31 15.97 -2.74 -15.59
CA ILE A 31 15.52 -3.22 -14.27
C ILE A 31 14.02 -3.05 -14.09
N ASN A 32 13.44 -1.94 -14.53
CA ASN A 32 12.02 -1.65 -14.41
C ASN A 32 11.13 -2.62 -15.23
N THR A 33 11.70 -3.27 -16.24
CA THR A 33 10.98 -4.30 -17.04
C THR A 33 11.03 -5.68 -16.37
N TYR A 34 12.14 -6.02 -15.72
CA TYR A 34 12.39 -7.36 -15.19
C TYR A 34 12.06 -7.51 -13.72
N LEU A 35 12.26 -6.46 -12.91
CA LEU A 35 11.96 -6.46 -11.48
C LEU A 35 10.49 -6.82 -11.18
N PRO A 36 9.48 -6.24 -11.87
CA PRO A 36 8.08 -6.58 -11.62
C PRO A 36 7.77 -8.05 -11.87
N LYS A 37 8.40 -8.67 -12.86
CA LYS A 37 8.20 -10.11 -13.17
C LYS A 37 8.66 -11.00 -12.01
N LEU A 38 9.79 -10.66 -11.39
CA LEU A 38 10.32 -11.42 -10.25
C LEU A 38 9.44 -11.24 -9.02
N VAL A 39 9.06 -10.00 -8.69
CA VAL A 39 8.27 -9.69 -7.51
C VAL A 39 6.87 -10.29 -7.63
N LYS A 40 6.19 -10.14 -8.77
CA LYS A 40 4.88 -10.77 -9.05
C LYS A 40 4.93 -12.29 -9.04
N ALA A 41 6.09 -12.89 -9.32
CA ALA A 41 6.32 -14.34 -9.16
C ALA A 41 6.65 -14.75 -7.72
N GLY A 42 6.48 -13.87 -6.73
CA GLY A 42 6.73 -14.12 -5.32
C GLY A 42 8.21 -14.14 -4.92
N CYS A 43 9.09 -13.60 -5.77
CA CYS A 43 10.51 -13.48 -5.43
C CYS A 43 10.78 -12.23 -4.59
N ARG A 44 11.70 -12.36 -3.63
CA ARG A 44 12.30 -11.23 -2.92
C ARG A 44 13.57 -10.83 -3.66
N VAL A 45 13.72 -9.56 -3.97
CA VAL A 45 14.80 -9.05 -4.82
C VAL A 45 15.60 -8.00 -4.06
N ALA A 46 16.87 -8.29 -3.80
CA ALA A 46 17.81 -7.32 -3.23
C ALA A 46 18.47 -6.53 -4.37
N ILE A 47 18.31 -5.21 -4.34
CA ILE A 47 19.06 -4.30 -5.22
C ILE A 47 20.38 -4.00 -4.55
N CYS A 48 21.46 -4.18 -5.30
CA CYS A 48 22.81 -3.95 -4.82
C CYS A 48 23.52 -2.92 -5.72
N ASP A 49 23.71 -1.72 -5.20
CA ASP A 49 24.30 -0.61 -5.91
C ASP A 49 25.77 -0.36 -5.54
N GLN A 50 26.45 0.43 -6.37
CA GLN A 50 27.76 0.95 -6.07
C GLN A 50 27.61 2.13 -5.10
N LEU A 51 28.27 2.06 -3.94
CA LEU A 51 28.19 3.08 -2.89
C LEU A 51 29.23 4.20 -3.06
N GLU A 52 30.10 4.07 -4.05
CA GLU A 52 31.19 5.00 -4.35
C GLU A 52 31.26 5.30 -5.85
N ASP A 53 31.66 6.51 -6.22
CA ASP A 53 31.91 6.84 -7.64
C ASP A 53 33.13 6.04 -8.16
N PRO A 54 32.95 5.22 -9.21
CA PRO A 54 34.04 4.45 -9.82
C PRO A 54 35.20 5.32 -10.28
N LYS A 55 34.99 6.61 -10.60
CA LYS A 55 36.00 7.55 -11.05
C LYS A 55 36.91 8.04 -9.92
N LEU A 56 36.44 7.95 -8.68
CA LEU A 56 37.17 8.45 -7.49
C LEU A 56 38.00 7.37 -6.80
N THR A 57 37.84 6.10 -7.17
CA THR A 57 38.55 4.99 -6.53
C THR A 57 39.39 4.21 -7.53
N LYS A 58 40.63 3.83 -7.12
CA LYS A 58 41.50 2.92 -7.86
C LYS A 58 41.31 1.46 -7.43
N LYS A 59 40.50 1.19 -6.43
CA LYS A 59 40.18 -0.14 -5.89
C LYS A 59 38.86 -0.66 -6.45
N ILE A 60 38.49 -1.89 -6.09
CA ILE A 60 37.17 -2.43 -6.37
C ILE A 60 36.15 -1.55 -5.67
N VAL A 61 35.19 -0.99 -6.42
CA VAL A 61 34.12 -0.14 -5.92
C VAL A 61 33.30 -0.89 -4.87
N LYS A 62 33.12 -0.25 -3.72
CA LYS A 62 32.28 -0.78 -2.63
C LYS A 62 30.83 -0.88 -3.09
N ARG A 63 30.22 -2.02 -2.81
CA ARG A 63 28.80 -2.29 -3.12
C ARG A 63 28.05 -2.64 -1.85
N GLY A 64 26.77 -2.34 -1.83
CA GLY A 64 25.87 -2.69 -0.73
C GLY A 64 24.45 -2.87 -1.20
N VAL A 65 23.66 -3.61 -0.42
CA VAL A 65 22.22 -3.70 -0.63
C VAL A 65 21.61 -2.35 -0.22
N THR A 66 20.96 -1.71 -1.19
CA THR A 66 20.30 -0.40 -1.01
C THR A 66 18.81 -0.52 -0.82
N GLU A 67 18.24 -1.62 -1.28
CA GLU A 67 16.81 -1.89 -1.14
C GLU A 67 16.51 -3.39 -1.24
N LEU A 68 15.58 -3.88 -0.43
CA LEU A 68 15.04 -5.22 -0.54
C LEU A 68 13.55 -5.13 -0.90
N ILE A 69 13.21 -5.46 -2.15
CA ILE A 69 11.86 -5.41 -2.68
C ILE A 69 11.22 -6.78 -2.52
N THR A 70 10.02 -6.80 -1.94
CA THR A 70 9.23 -8.03 -1.72
C THR A 70 7.81 -7.84 -2.26
N PRO A 71 7.01 -8.91 -2.40
CA PRO A 71 5.63 -8.78 -2.87
C PRO A 71 4.80 -7.79 -2.05
N GLY A 72 4.98 -7.75 -0.71
CA GLY A 72 4.25 -6.85 0.20
C GLY A 72 4.93 -5.49 0.41
N VAL A 73 6.19 -5.33 -0.02
CA VAL A 73 6.95 -4.10 0.23
C VAL A 73 7.55 -3.60 -1.08
N SER A 74 6.88 -2.66 -1.72
CA SER A 74 7.34 -2.02 -2.95
C SER A 74 6.79 -0.59 -3.07
N LEU A 75 7.65 0.31 -3.57
CA LEU A 75 7.29 1.67 -3.96
C LEU A 75 7.40 1.88 -5.49
N HIS A 76 7.73 0.82 -6.22
CA HIS A 76 7.91 0.87 -7.66
C HIS A 76 6.57 0.75 -8.39
N ASP A 77 6.20 1.78 -9.18
CA ASP A 77 4.93 1.84 -9.91
C ASP A 77 4.73 0.63 -10.84
N ASP A 78 5.81 0.15 -11.49
CA ASP A 78 5.77 -1.00 -12.39
C ASP A 78 5.42 -2.33 -11.67
N VAL A 79 5.65 -2.40 -10.36
CA VAL A 79 5.31 -3.55 -9.52
C VAL A 79 3.87 -3.46 -9.04
N LEU A 80 3.41 -2.26 -8.68
CA LEU A 80 2.12 -2.00 -8.06
C LEU A 80 0.98 -2.00 -9.08
N ASP A 81 -0.19 -2.53 -8.67
CA ASP A 81 -1.45 -2.25 -9.35
C ASP A 81 -1.97 -0.90 -8.81
N GLN A 82 -2.20 0.05 -9.70
CA GLN A 82 -2.62 1.40 -9.27
C GLN A 82 -4.00 1.40 -8.59
N LYS A 83 -4.91 0.53 -9.04
CA LYS A 83 -6.28 0.44 -8.52
C LYS A 83 -6.42 -0.44 -7.27
N LYS A 84 -5.32 -0.99 -6.74
CA LYS A 84 -5.32 -1.85 -5.55
C LYS A 84 -4.27 -1.41 -4.56
N ASN A 85 -4.59 -1.60 -3.28
CA ASN A 85 -3.58 -1.54 -2.23
C ASN A 85 -2.64 -2.73 -2.32
N ASN A 86 -1.40 -2.52 -1.87
CA ASN A 86 -0.37 -3.56 -1.80
C ASN A 86 -0.03 -3.86 -0.34
N TYR A 87 -0.90 -4.60 0.33
CA TYR A 87 -0.74 -4.85 1.75
C TYR A 87 0.35 -5.88 2.06
N LEU A 88 1.26 -5.49 2.95
CA LEU A 88 2.01 -6.39 3.81
C LEU A 88 1.17 -6.65 5.05
N ALA A 89 0.91 -7.92 5.38
CA ALA A 89 0.25 -8.28 6.62
C ALA A 89 1.21 -8.96 7.59
N ALA A 90 0.90 -8.89 8.89
CA ALA A 90 1.50 -9.75 9.90
C ALA A 90 0.41 -10.38 10.77
N VAL A 91 0.55 -11.65 11.07
CA VAL A 91 -0.39 -12.39 11.91
C VAL A 91 0.35 -12.95 13.12
N PHE A 92 -0.15 -12.63 14.29
CA PHE A 92 0.34 -13.17 15.55
C PHE A 92 -0.80 -13.75 16.38
N PHE A 93 -0.54 -14.80 17.10
CA PHE A 93 -1.56 -15.47 17.90
C PHE A 93 -0.99 -16.15 19.15
N GLU A 94 -1.75 -16.01 20.21
CA GLU A 94 -1.59 -16.70 21.49
C GLU A 94 -2.94 -17.29 21.93
N LYS A 95 -3.62 -16.66 22.88
CA LYS A 95 -5.01 -16.98 23.26
C LYS A 95 -6.02 -16.36 22.30
N HIS A 96 -5.65 -15.22 21.73
CA HIS A 96 -6.38 -14.48 20.71
C HIS A 96 -5.51 -14.31 19.48
N TRP A 97 -6.12 -13.91 18.38
CA TRP A 97 -5.44 -13.62 17.12
C TRP A 97 -5.33 -12.13 16.91
N GLY A 98 -4.20 -11.69 16.44
CA GLY A 98 -3.96 -10.30 16.02
C GLY A 98 -3.45 -10.26 14.60
N ILE A 99 -3.86 -9.24 13.88
CA ILE A 99 -3.44 -8.99 12.51
C ILE A 99 -3.18 -7.51 12.31
N SER A 100 -2.19 -7.20 11.50
CA SER A 100 -1.99 -5.85 10.97
C SER A 100 -1.77 -5.88 9.48
N PHE A 101 -2.16 -4.81 8.80
CA PHE A 101 -1.97 -4.59 7.38
C PHE A 101 -1.32 -3.24 7.17
N LEU A 102 -0.28 -3.19 6.36
CA LEU A 102 0.37 -1.95 5.97
C LEU A 102 0.57 -1.91 4.45
N ASP A 103 0.10 -0.85 3.81
CA ASP A 103 0.49 -0.49 2.45
C ASP A 103 1.54 0.62 2.52
N ILE A 104 2.81 0.27 2.31
CA ILE A 104 3.92 1.23 2.33
C ILE A 104 3.78 2.30 1.24
N SER A 105 3.05 2.02 0.16
CA SER A 105 2.90 2.95 -0.96
C SER A 105 1.87 4.04 -0.71
N THR A 106 0.92 3.83 0.21
CA THR A 106 -0.12 4.82 0.57
C THR A 106 0.00 5.32 2.01
N GLY A 107 0.66 4.54 2.89
CA GLY A 107 0.74 4.81 4.32
C GLY A 107 -0.43 4.26 5.13
N ASP A 108 -1.34 3.52 4.49
CA ASP A 108 -2.47 2.86 5.18
C ASP A 108 -1.97 1.80 6.14
N PHE A 109 -2.21 1.99 7.43
CA PHE A 109 -1.82 1.06 8.47
C PHE A 109 -3.02 0.67 9.35
N TRP A 110 -3.40 -0.59 9.29
CA TRP A 110 -4.57 -1.14 9.96
C TRP A 110 -4.19 -2.22 10.96
N VAL A 111 -4.98 -2.35 12.03
CA VAL A 111 -4.77 -3.38 13.05
C VAL A 111 -6.08 -3.92 13.58
N ALA A 112 -6.15 -5.22 13.86
CA ALA A 112 -7.30 -5.85 14.47
C ALA A 112 -6.89 -6.97 15.43
N GLU A 113 -7.80 -7.29 16.37
CA GLU A 113 -7.77 -8.50 17.17
C GLU A 113 -9.12 -9.22 17.07
N GLY A 114 -9.11 -10.54 17.17
CA GLY A 114 -10.33 -11.34 17.09
C GLY A 114 -10.10 -12.83 17.21
N ASN A 115 -11.09 -13.62 16.80
CA ASN A 115 -10.97 -15.06 16.66
C ASN A 115 -10.41 -15.43 15.26
N VAL A 116 -10.18 -16.71 15.03
CA VAL A 116 -9.57 -17.23 13.79
C VAL A 116 -10.42 -16.90 12.56
N GLU A 117 -11.74 -17.02 12.67
CA GLU A 117 -12.67 -16.76 11.57
C GLU A 117 -12.64 -15.29 11.16
N GLN A 118 -12.55 -14.38 12.13
CA GLN A 118 -12.43 -12.94 11.90
C GLN A 118 -11.11 -12.60 11.20
N ILE A 119 -10.00 -13.19 11.62
CA ILE A 119 -8.70 -12.98 10.98
C ILE A 119 -8.68 -13.54 9.55
N GLU A 120 -9.27 -14.70 9.32
CA GLU A 120 -9.40 -15.27 7.98
C GLU A 120 -10.18 -14.33 7.05
N GLN A 121 -11.28 -13.79 7.54
CA GLN A 121 -12.12 -12.85 6.81
C GLN A 121 -11.38 -11.56 6.47
N LEU A 122 -10.59 -11.01 7.41
CA LEU A 122 -9.75 -9.84 7.17
C LEU A 122 -8.65 -10.14 6.14
N LEU A 123 -7.95 -11.27 6.26
CA LEU A 123 -6.95 -11.69 5.28
C LEU A 123 -7.53 -11.75 3.85
N GLN A 124 -8.78 -12.18 3.71
CA GLN A 124 -9.45 -12.25 2.41
C GLN A 124 -9.90 -10.91 1.90
N SER A 125 -10.50 -10.08 2.76
CA SER A 125 -11.01 -8.76 2.39
C SER A 125 -9.90 -7.80 1.99
N TYR A 126 -8.77 -7.85 2.70
CA TYR A 126 -7.59 -7.03 2.39
C TYR A 126 -6.70 -7.65 1.29
N GLY A 127 -6.70 -8.98 1.12
CA GLY A 127 -5.94 -9.68 0.09
C GLY A 127 -4.44 -9.35 0.09
N PRO A 128 -3.70 -9.55 1.22
CA PRO A 128 -2.33 -9.12 1.32
C PRO A 128 -1.41 -9.82 0.31
N SER A 129 -0.46 -9.07 -0.23
CA SER A 129 0.55 -9.58 -1.16
C SER A 129 1.66 -10.39 -0.46
N GLU A 130 1.81 -10.19 0.86
CA GLU A 130 2.76 -10.94 1.70
C GLU A 130 2.23 -10.98 3.14
N VAL A 131 2.38 -12.14 3.82
CA VAL A 131 1.95 -12.34 5.20
C VAL A 131 3.14 -12.78 6.06
N LEU A 132 3.47 -12.00 7.06
CA LEU A 132 4.50 -12.32 8.06
C LEU A 132 3.92 -13.22 9.14
N VAL A 133 4.59 -14.32 9.42
CA VAL A 133 4.18 -15.29 10.43
C VAL A 133 5.40 -15.70 11.25
N PRO A 134 5.29 -15.88 12.58
CA PRO A 134 6.41 -16.40 13.39
C PRO A 134 6.86 -17.77 12.92
N LYS A 135 8.17 -17.98 12.75
CA LYS A 135 8.74 -19.28 12.32
C LYS A 135 8.24 -20.49 13.10
N PRO A 136 8.18 -20.45 14.43
CA PRO A 136 7.68 -21.59 15.23
C PRO A 136 6.22 -21.90 14.97
N LYS A 137 5.43 -20.93 14.51
CA LYS A 137 3.99 -21.04 14.30
C LYS A 137 3.59 -21.37 12.86
N LYS A 138 4.58 -21.61 11.99
CA LYS A 138 4.39 -21.90 10.55
C LYS A 138 3.39 -23.00 10.28
N GLN A 139 3.58 -24.15 10.94
CA GLN A 139 2.76 -25.33 10.70
C GLN A 139 1.30 -25.08 11.12
N PHE A 140 1.10 -24.48 12.28
CA PHE A 140 -0.21 -24.15 12.79
C PHE A 140 -0.95 -23.13 11.90
N PHE A 141 -0.25 -22.11 11.39
CA PHE A 141 -0.84 -21.15 10.45
C PHE A 141 -1.33 -21.85 9.17
N LYS A 142 -0.52 -22.77 8.62
CA LYS A 142 -0.91 -23.55 7.44
C LYS A 142 -2.11 -24.48 7.69
N GLU A 143 -2.22 -25.05 8.86
CA GLU A 143 -3.37 -25.89 9.25
C GLU A 143 -4.66 -25.08 9.34
N GLN A 144 -4.61 -23.83 9.77
CA GLN A 144 -5.78 -22.96 9.89
C GLN A 144 -6.18 -22.32 8.55
N PHE A 145 -5.23 -21.78 7.77
CA PHE A 145 -5.51 -20.95 6.60
C PHE A 145 -5.08 -21.58 5.26
N GLY A 146 -4.47 -22.77 5.29
CA GLY A 146 -3.93 -23.41 4.09
C GLY A 146 -2.67 -22.74 3.55
N GLU A 147 -2.39 -22.98 2.26
CA GLU A 147 -1.21 -22.43 1.56
C GLU A 147 -1.56 -21.30 0.57
N GLN A 148 -2.76 -20.76 0.66
CA GLN A 148 -3.26 -19.76 -0.27
C GLN A 148 -2.61 -18.37 -0.11
N TYR A 149 -2.03 -18.08 1.07
CA TYR A 149 -1.38 -16.79 1.33
C TYR A 149 0.14 -16.87 1.10
N PRO A 150 0.74 -15.87 0.46
CA PRO A 150 2.19 -15.81 0.27
C PRO A 150 2.88 -15.46 1.60
N CYS A 151 3.21 -16.48 2.38
CA CYS A 151 3.77 -16.32 3.72
C CYS A 151 5.28 -16.16 3.70
N PHE A 152 5.78 -15.25 4.54
CA PHE A 152 7.16 -15.14 4.92
C PHE A 152 7.32 -15.34 6.44
N TYR A 153 8.25 -16.21 6.83
CA TYR A 153 8.43 -16.64 8.22
C TYR A 153 9.61 -15.91 8.85
N ILE A 154 9.35 -15.12 9.88
CA ILE A 154 10.35 -14.33 10.60
C ILE A 154 10.52 -14.84 12.04
N GLU A 155 11.56 -14.38 12.71
CA GLU A 155 11.86 -14.81 14.07
C GLU A 155 10.78 -14.38 15.05
N ASP A 156 10.51 -15.22 16.04
CA ASP A 156 9.41 -15.03 17.01
C ASP A 156 9.57 -13.74 17.84
N TRP A 157 10.80 -13.39 18.19
CA TRP A 157 11.09 -12.17 18.95
C TRP A 157 10.64 -10.87 18.26
N ALA A 158 10.49 -10.87 16.92
CA ALA A 158 9.97 -9.72 16.18
C ALA A 158 8.50 -9.40 16.56
N PHE A 159 7.79 -10.35 17.15
CA PHE A 159 6.42 -10.22 17.62
C PHE A 159 6.32 -9.95 19.13
N GLU A 160 7.44 -9.76 19.82
CA GLU A 160 7.42 -9.46 21.25
C GLU A 160 6.73 -8.13 21.53
N LYS A 161 5.70 -8.14 22.40
CA LYS A 161 4.83 -6.99 22.65
C LYS A 161 5.60 -5.74 23.08
N SER A 162 6.55 -5.89 24.00
CA SER A 162 7.33 -4.76 24.53
C SER A 162 8.15 -4.07 23.44
N THR A 163 8.80 -4.85 22.59
CA THR A 163 9.59 -4.37 21.46
C THR A 163 8.69 -3.76 20.38
N ALA A 164 7.55 -4.38 20.10
CA ALA A 164 6.55 -3.90 19.14
C ALA A 164 6.00 -2.53 19.56
N GLU A 165 5.58 -2.39 20.82
CA GLU A 165 5.04 -1.14 21.36
C GLU A 165 6.08 -0.01 21.32
N GLN A 166 7.33 -0.28 21.75
CA GLN A 166 8.41 0.69 21.67
C GLN A 166 8.68 1.16 20.24
N LYS A 167 8.67 0.25 19.24
CA LYS A 167 8.85 0.62 17.83
C LYS A 167 7.73 1.51 17.32
N LEU A 168 6.46 1.19 17.63
CA LEU A 168 5.31 1.98 17.21
C LEU A 168 5.32 3.37 17.88
N VAL A 169 5.56 3.44 19.20
CA VAL A 169 5.66 4.70 19.95
C VAL A 169 6.79 5.58 19.41
N SER A 170 7.95 4.98 19.14
CA SER A 170 9.09 5.71 18.54
C SER A 170 8.79 6.20 17.14
N HIS A 171 8.16 5.38 16.30
CA HIS A 171 7.80 5.74 14.93
C HIS A 171 6.80 6.89 14.89
N PHE A 172 5.73 6.82 15.67
CA PHE A 172 4.69 7.86 15.72
C PHE A 172 5.09 9.07 16.59
N GLN A 173 6.28 9.05 17.20
CA GLN A 173 6.79 10.12 18.08
C GLN A 173 5.79 10.50 19.19
N THR A 174 5.18 9.50 19.82
CA THR A 174 4.16 9.64 20.87
C THR A 174 4.61 8.99 22.17
N HIS A 175 3.93 9.28 23.27
CA HIS A 175 4.21 8.67 24.58
C HIS A 175 3.44 7.37 24.81
N SER A 176 2.32 7.18 24.11
CA SER A 176 1.47 5.99 24.22
C SER A 176 0.70 5.74 22.92
N LEU A 177 0.12 4.56 22.79
CA LEU A 177 -0.75 4.21 21.66
C LEU A 177 -2.23 4.51 21.93
N GLU A 178 -2.54 5.23 23.01
CA GLU A 178 -3.91 5.55 23.41
C GLU A 178 -4.61 6.45 22.39
N GLY A 179 -3.91 7.45 21.86
CA GLY A 179 -4.44 8.37 20.84
C GLY A 179 -4.88 7.67 19.53
N PHE A 180 -4.40 6.45 19.28
CA PHE A 180 -4.80 5.62 18.14
C PHE A 180 -5.95 4.66 18.50
N GLY A 181 -6.37 4.59 19.77
CA GLY A 181 -7.46 3.70 20.22
C GLY A 181 -7.10 2.21 20.25
N ILE A 182 -5.80 1.89 20.34
CA ILE A 182 -5.27 0.51 20.34
C ILE A 182 -4.53 0.13 21.63
N GLN A 183 -4.60 0.95 22.67
CA GLN A 183 -3.90 0.73 23.94
C GLN A 183 -4.24 -0.60 24.62
N ASN A 184 -5.44 -1.11 24.40
CA ASN A 184 -5.91 -2.38 24.97
C ASN A 184 -5.54 -3.61 24.12
N TYR A 185 -4.97 -3.39 22.93
CA TYR A 185 -4.55 -4.48 22.06
C TYR A 185 -3.26 -5.11 22.57
N THR A 186 -3.11 -6.40 22.34
CA THR A 186 -1.93 -7.17 22.73
C THR A 186 -1.28 -7.84 21.53
N VAL A 187 -1.97 -8.81 20.96
CA VAL A 187 -1.50 -9.56 19.79
C VAL A 187 -1.54 -8.73 18.49
N GLY A 188 -2.45 -7.75 18.42
CA GLY A 188 -2.51 -6.78 17.32
C GLY A 188 -1.30 -5.84 17.33
N ILE A 189 -0.90 -5.34 18.50
CA ILE A 189 0.31 -4.52 18.65
C ILE A 189 1.54 -5.35 18.27
N SER A 190 1.62 -6.61 18.70
CA SER A 190 2.70 -7.52 18.30
C SER A 190 2.79 -7.70 16.78
N ALA A 191 1.64 -7.88 16.12
CA ALA A 191 1.58 -7.98 14.66
C ALA A 191 2.01 -6.67 13.98
N ALA A 192 1.54 -5.51 14.46
CA ALA A 192 1.92 -4.21 13.92
C ALA A 192 3.42 -3.91 14.09
N GLY A 193 3.98 -4.24 15.26
CA GLY A 193 5.42 -4.11 15.51
C GLY A 193 6.28 -5.01 14.62
N ALA A 194 5.80 -6.22 14.32
CA ALA A 194 6.48 -7.14 13.40
C ALA A 194 6.53 -6.58 11.97
N VAL A 195 5.47 -5.90 11.51
CA VAL A 195 5.47 -5.18 10.23
C VAL A 195 6.55 -4.09 10.23
N MET A 196 6.59 -3.25 11.27
CA MET A 196 7.60 -2.18 11.37
C MET A 196 9.02 -2.73 11.48
N HIS A 197 9.21 -3.87 12.17
CA HIS A 197 10.50 -4.53 12.22
C HIS A 197 10.94 -5.02 10.84
N TYR A 198 10.05 -5.66 10.10
CA TYR A 198 10.33 -6.17 8.78
C TYR A 198 10.69 -5.06 7.78
N LEU A 199 10.05 -3.88 7.88
CA LEU A 199 10.42 -2.73 7.05
C LEU A 199 11.85 -2.25 7.33
N SER A 200 12.27 -2.18 8.59
CA SER A 200 13.66 -1.86 8.93
C SER A 200 14.64 -2.89 8.35
N ASP A 201 14.33 -4.18 8.44
CA ASP A 201 15.16 -5.26 7.89
C ASP A 201 15.24 -5.22 6.35
N THR A 202 14.23 -4.67 5.69
CA THR A 202 14.19 -4.51 4.24
C THR A 202 14.74 -3.16 3.76
N GLN A 203 15.47 -2.44 4.61
CA GLN A 203 16.11 -1.14 4.32
C GLN A 203 15.11 -0.03 3.98
N HIS A 204 13.93 -0.05 4.62
CA HIS A 204 12.92 1.00 4.48
C HIS A 204 12.87 1.81 5.78
N ASP A 205 13.80 2.77 5.93
CA ASP A 205 13.92 3.57 7.16
C ASP A 205 13.17 4.90 7.09
N LYS A 206 12.88 5.39 5.88
CA LYS A 206 12.17 6.66 5.66
C LYS A 206 10.67 6.41 5.53
N LEU A 207 9.97 6.38 6.66
CA LEU A 207 8.55 5.99 6.77
C LEU A 207 7.67 7.11 7.34
N GLN A 208 8.08 8.37 7.22
CA GLN A 208 7.39 9.52 7.81
C GLN A 208 5.96 9.74 7.27
N HIS A 209 5.65 9.20 6.09
CA HIS A 209 4.29 9.25 5.52
C HIS A 209 3.32 8.30 6.22
N ILE A 210 3.80 7.32 6.99
CA ILE A 210 2.96 6.46 7.82
C ILE A 210 2.72 7.19 9.14
N THR A 211 1.68 8.01 9.20
CA THR A 211 1.40 8.91 10.30
C THR A 211 0.40 8.38 11.31
N HIS A 212 -0.32 7.32 10.96
CA HIS A 212 -1.43 6.81 11.75
C HIS A 212 -1.55 5.29 11.66
N ILE A 213 -2.04 4.67 12.75
CA ILE A 213 -2.49 3.27 12.77
C ILE A 213 -3.94 3.23 13.22
N THR A 214 -4.78 2.56 12.42
CA THR A 214 -6.23 2.57 12.62
C THR A 214 -6.74 1.19 13.05
N PRO A 215 -7.50 1.09 14.15
CA PRO A 215 -8.15 -0.15 14.51
C PRO A 215 -9.31 -0.48 13.55
N ILE A 216 -9.35 -1.71 13.05
CA ILE A 216 -10.48 -2.21 12.28
C ILE A 216 -11.60 -2.58 13.25
N ARG A 217 -12.64 -1.75 13.30
CA ARG A 217 -13.81 -1.98 14.15
C ARG A 217 -14.87 -2.78 13.40
N GLN A 218 -15.25 -3.90 13.97
CA GLN A 218 -16.24 -4.80 13.33
C GLN A 218 -17.66 -4.28 13.37
N GLU A 219 -17.99 -3.43 14.34
CA GLU A 219 -19.37 -3.05 14.66
C GLU A 219 -20.03 -2.16 13.61
N GLY A 220 -19.24 -1.44 12.79
CA GLY A 220 -19.74 -0.48 11.80
C GLY A 220 -20.05 -1.05 10.40
N PHE A 221 -19.72 -2.32 10.14
CA PHE A 221 -19.77 -2.91 8.80
C PHE A 221 -20.58 -4.21 8.76
N VAL A 222 -21.14 -4.50 7.58
CA VAL A 222 -21.68 -5.82 7.25
C VAL A 222 -20.49 -6.72 6.90
N TRP A 223 -20.28 -7.75 7.72
CA TRP A 223 -19.21 -8.71 7.48
C TRP A 223 -19.63 -9.72 6.42
N LEU A 224 -18.90 -9.71 5.30
CA LEU A 224 -19.09 -10.64 4.22
C LEU A 224 -18.04 -11.74 4.35
N ASP A 225 -18.49 -12.97 4.60
CA ASP A 225 -17.59 -14.12 4.63
C ASP A 225 -17.05 -14.47 3.23
N ARG A 226 -16.06 -15.37 3.20
CA ARG A 226 -15.42 -15.81 1.97
C ARG A 226 -16.40 -16.36 0.94
N PHE A 227 -17.33 -17.17 1.37
CA PHE A 227 -18.29 -17.79 0.47
C PHE A 227 -19.22 -16.74 -0.13
N THR A 228 -19.65 -15.80 0.69
CA THR A 228 -20.48 -14.66 0.25
C THR A 228 -19.73 -13.79 -0.75
N GLN A 229 -18.50 -13.34 -0.44
CA GLN A 229 -17.71 -12.52 -1.36
C GLN A 229 -17.45 -13.23 -2.70
N ARG A 230 -17.14 -14.52 -2.64
CA ARG A 230 -16.89 -15.36 -3.82
C ARG A 230 -18.17 -15.59 -4.63
N ASN A 231 -19.27 -15.96 -3.97
CA ASN A 231 -20.53 -16.26 -4.65
C ASN A 231 -21.16 -15.01 -5.27
N LEU A 232 -20.96 -13.85 -4.67
CA LEU A 232 -21.36 -12.55 -5.25
C LEU A 232 -20.38 -12.06 -6.32
N GLU A 233 -19.27 -12.77 -6.56
CA GLU A 233 -18.22 -12.40 -7.51
C GLU A 233 -17.79 -10.93 -7.37
N LEU A 234 -17.61 -10.46 -6.14
CA LEU A 234 -17.32 -9.04 -5.89
C LEU A 234 -16.01 -8.58 -6.54
N PHE A 235 -14.94 -9.35 -6.36
CA PHE A 235 -13.57 -8.98 -6.76
C PHE A 235 -12.94 -9.92 -7.77
N TYR A 236 -13.38 -11.17 -7.84
CA TYR A 236 -12.85 -12.22 -8.71
C TYR A 236 -14.00 -13.05 -9.27
N PRO A 237 -13.95 -13.40 -10.56
CA PRO A 237 -14.98 -14.24 -11.16
C PRO A 237 -14.79 -15.71 -10.73
N ASN A 238 -15.88 -16.47 -10.68
CA ASN A 238 -15.86 -17.90 -10.44
C ASN A 238 -15.42 -18.70 -11.67
N HIS A 239 -15.56 -18.12 -12.86
CA HIS A 239 -15.18 -18.73 -14.13
C HIS A 239 -14.18 -17.85 -14.88
N PRO A 240 -13.28 -18.41 -15.69
CA PRO A 240 -12.26 -17.64 -16.41
C PRO A 240 -12.83 -16.56 -17.35
N GLU A 241 -14.03 -16.77 -17.87
CA GLU A 241 -14.74 -15.82 -18.75
C GLU A 241 -15.69 -14.88 -17.98
N GLY A 242 -15.79 -15.05 -16.66
CA GLY A 242 -16.63 -14.24 -15.79
C GLY A 242 -16.07 -12.83 -15.61
N VAL A 243 -16.96 -11.89 -15.29
CA VAL A 243 -16.63 -10.49 -15.02
C VAL A 243 -17.07 -10.18 -13.58
N PRO A 244 -16.15 -9.85 -12.66
CA PRO A 244 -16.52 -9.54 -11.28
C PRO A 244 -17.24 -8.20 -11.17
N LEU A 245 -18.09 -8.06 -10.14
CA LEU A 245 -18.89 -6.86 -9.92
C LEU A 245 -18.05 -5.58 -9.93
N ILE A 246 -16.89 -5.57 -9.27
CA ILE A 246 -15.99 -4.41 -9.23
C ILE A 246 -15.62 -3.91 -10.63
N GLN A 247 -15.42 -4.81 -11.59
CA GLN A 247 -15.04 -4.42 -12.96
C GLN A 247 -16.18 -3.71 -13.71
N ILE A 248 -17.41 -3.98 -13.35
CA ILE A 248 -18.59 -3.33 -13.95
C ILE A 248 -18.84 -1.95 -13.34
N ILE A 249 -18.70 -1.83 -12.00
CA ILE A 249 -19.08 -0.60 -11.29
C ILE A 249 -17.93 0.39 -11.12
N ASP A 250 -16.65 -0.03 -11.31
CA ASP A 250 -15.50 0.86 -11.19
C ASP A 250 -15.41 1.81 -12.39
N GLN A 251 -16.02 2.98 -12.23
CA GLN A 251 -15.92 4.12 -13.14
C GLN A 251 -15.09 5.26 -12.53
N THR A 252 -14.28 4.94 -11.50
CA THR A 252 -13.48 5.94 -10.79
C THR A 252 -12.42 6.56 -11.70
N GLN A 253 -12.25 7.90 -11.60
CA GLN A 253 -11.30 8.66 -12.40
C GLN A 253 -9.89 8.64 -11.79
N THR A 254 -9.76 8.34 -10.49
CA THR A 254 -8.47 8.32 -9.78
C THR A 254 -8.15 6.94 -9.21
N ALA A 255 -6.86 6.64 -9.09
CA ALA A 255 -6.39 5.41 -8.44
C ALA A 255 -6.83 5.35 -6.97
N MET A 256 -6.79 6.48 -6.25
CA MET A 256 -7.27 6.63 -4.87
C MET A 256 -8.77 6.28 -4.77
N GLY A 257 -9.59 6.80 -5.68
CA GLY A 257 -11.03 6.47 -5.76
C GLY A 257 -11.28 4.99 -6.00
N ALA A 258 -10.51 4.35 -6.88
CA ALA A 258 -10.63 2.91 -7.14
C ALA A 258 -10.29 2.06 -5.89
N ARG A 259 -9.24 2.43 -5.15
CA ARG A 259 -8.89 1.77 -3.87
C ARG A 259 -9.99 1.96 -2.83
N LEU A 260 -10.53 3.17 -2.69
CA LEU A 260 -11.63 3.45 -1.78
C LEU A 260 -12.91 2.70 -2.15
N LEU A 261 -13.28 2.63 -3.44
CA LEU A 261 -14.43 1.86 -3.91
C LEU A 261 -14.28 0.37 -3.55
N ARG A 262 -13.10 -0.19 -3.75
CA ARG A 262 -12.80 -1.58 -3.37
C ARG A 262 -12.96 -1.80 -1.87
N GLN A 263 -12.47 -0.88 -1.05
CA GLN A 263 -12.63 -0.93 0.40
C GLN A 263 -14.12 -0.85 0.82
N TRP A 264 -14.89 0.03 0.20
CA TRP A 264 -16.33 0.15 0.46
C TRP A 264 -17.11 -1.11 0.09
N MET A 265 -16.73 -1.78 -0.99
CA MET A 265 -17.34 -3.05 -1.36
C MET A 265 -16.95 -4.19 -0.42
N ALA A 266 -15.71 -4.21 0.07
CA ALA A 266 -15.26 -5.21 1.04
C ALA A 266 -15.92 -5.04 2.41
N PHE A 267 -16.22 -3.79 2.80
CA PHE A 267 -16.76 -3.41 4.10
C PHE A 267 -18.00 -2.51 3.94
N PRO A 268 -19.15 -3.07 3.51
CA PRO A 268 -20.38 -2.29 3.39
C PRO A 268 -20.83 -1.74 4.75
N LEU A 269 -21.27 -0.50 4.76
CA LEU A 269 -21.75 0.14 5.99
C LEU A 269 -23.00 -0.55 6.53
N LYS A 270 -23.14 -0.59 7.85
CA LYS A 270 -24.28 -1.11 8.58
C LYS A 270 -25.11 0.00 9.23
N GLU A 271 -24.47 1.08 9.61
CA GLU A 271 -25.08 2.21 10.29
C GLU A 271 -25.86 3.08 9.31
N LEU A 272 -27.19 3.21 9.54
CA LEU A 272 -28.10 3.93 8.64
C LEU A 272 -27.65 5.37 8.38
N LYS A 273 -27.26 6.09 9.42
CA LYS A 273 -26.80 7.48 9.30
C LYS A 273 -25.62 7.63 8.32
N LEU A 274 -24.63 6.76 8.40
CA LEU A 274 -23.47 6.80 7.49
C LEU A 274 -23.84 6.43 6.05
N ILE A 275 -24.84 5.56 5.88
CA ILE A 275 -25.40 5.21 4.55
C ILE A 275 -26.10 6.43 3.95
N GLU A 276 -26.97 7.07 4.73
CA GLU A 276 -27.70 8.27 4.31
C GLU A 276 -26.75 9.41 3.96
N GLU A 277 -25.71 9.67 4.76
CA GLU A 277 -24.69 10.67 4.47
C GLU A 277 -23.97 10.42 3.13
N ARG A 278 -23.73 9.16 2.74
CA ARG A 278 -23.18 8.83 1.42
C ARG A 278 -24.21 9.07 0.30
N GLN A 279 -25.47 8.71 0.53
CA GLN A 279 -26.55 8.92 -0.45
C GLN A 279 -26.81 10.41 -0.69
N GLU A 280 -26.77 11.24 0.36
CA GLU A 280 -26.93 12.69 0.27
C GLU A 280 -25.84 13.33 -0.61
N ARG A 281 -24.58 12.85 -0.50
CA ARG A 281 -23.50 13.32 -1.38
C ARG A 281 -23.72 12.90 -2.85
N VAL A 282 -24.26 11.72 -3.08
CA VAL A 282 -24.62 11.28 -4.44
C VAL A 282 -25.78 12.12 -4.97
N GLN A 283 -26.75 12.48 -4.11
CA GLN A 283 -27.87 13.33 -4.47
C GLN A 283 -27.40 14.72 -4.94
N ASP A 284 -26.42 15.34 -4.27
CA ASP A 284 -25.84 16.61 -4.69
C ASP A 284 -25.36 16.56 -6.17
N PHE A 285 -24.73 15.46 -6.59
CA PHE A 285 -24.30 15.27 -7.99
C PHE A 285 -25.44 15.00 -8.96
N LEU A 286 -26.51 14.32 -8.53
CA LEU A 286 -27.67 14.05 -9.37
C LEU A 286 -28.51 15.31 -9.63
N GLU A 287 -28.54 16.22 -8.67
CA GLU A 287 -29.25 17.49 -8.77
C GLU A 287 -28.52 18.53 -9.64
N GLU A 288 -27.18 18.44 -9.70
CA GLU A 288 -26.34 19.36 -10.46
C GLU A 288 -25.46 18.65 -11.50
N THR A 289 -25.97 18.37 -12.68
CA THR A 289 -25.25 17.67 -13.74
C THR A 289 -23.94 18.39 -14.15
N ILE A 290 -23.96 19.73 -14.17
CA ILE A 290 -22.76 20.55 -14.47
C ILE A 290 -21.68 20.33 -13.41
N LEU A 291 -22.06 20.15 -12.16
CA LEU A 291 -21.14 19.85 -11.07
C LEU A 291 -20.46 18.49 -11.27
N LEU A 292 -21.22 17.47 -11.72
CA LEU A 292 -20.68 16.15 -12.01
C LEU A 292 -19.62 16.25 -13.12
N GLU A 293 -19.92 16.91 -14.24
CA GLU A 293 -19.00 17.11 -15.37
C GLU A 293 -17.70 17.80 -14.92
N HIS A 294 -17.81 18.91 -14.16
CA HIS A 294 -16.63 19.61 -13.62
C HIS A 294 -15.82 18.74 -12.66
N THR A 295 -16.50 17.90 -11.87
CA THR A 295 -15.83 16.97 -10.95
C THR A 295 -15.06 15.91 -11.72
N GLU A 296 -15.64 15.29 -12.72
CA GLU A 296 -14.98 14.31 -13.57
C GLU A 296 -13.75 14.88 -14.27
N GLU A 297 -13.90 16.10 -14.84
CA GLU A 297 -12.78 16.80 -15.47
C GLU A 297 -11.65 17.10 -14.48
N ALA A 298 -11.98 17.60 -13.28
CA ALA A 298 -11.00 17.88 -12.24
C ALA A 298 -10.28 16.60 -11.77
N LEU A 299 -11.03 15.55 -11.45
CA LEU A 299 -10.47 14.28 -10.98
C LEU A 299 -9.57 13.61 -12.02
N SER A 300 -9.87 13.74 -13.32
CA SER A 300 -9.05 13.20 -14.40
C SER A 300 -7.64 13.80 -14.47
N LYS A 301 -7.44 14.98 -13.90
CA LYS A 301 -6.17 15.73 -13.86
C LYS A 301 -5.39 15.52 -12.56
N ILE A 302 -5.99 14.85 -11.57
CA ILE A 302 -5.36 14.61 -10.27
C ILE A 302 -4.59 13.28 -10.30
N ILE A 303 -3.29 13.34 -9.99
CA ILE A 303 -2.44 12.16 -9.86
C ILE A 303 -2.71 11.41 -8.55
N ASP A 304 -2.09 10.25 -8.38
CA ASP A 304 -2.14 9.48 -7.15
C ASP A 304 -1.32 10.16 -6.03
N ILE A 305 -1.96 11.09 -5.32
CA ILE A 305 -1.32 11.91 -4.29
C ILE A 305 -0.80 11.03 -3.13
N GLU A 306 -1.53 9.98 -2.74
CA GLU A 306 -1.11 9.07 -1.65
C GLU A 306 0.25 8.45 -1.98
N ARG A 307 0.38 7.83 -3.16
CA ARG A 307 1.65 7.20 -3.59
C ARG A 307 2.77 8.21 -3.86
N VAL A 308 2.42 9.39 -4.32
CA VAL A 308 3.39 10.48 -4.49
C VAL A 308 3.94 10.91 -3.14
N MET A 309 3.10 11.04 -2.11
CA MET A 309 3.55 11.42 -0.76
C MET A 309 4.50 10.38 -0.16
N ALA A 310 4.25 9.09 -0.37
CA ALA A 310 5.18 8.03 0.03
C ALA A 310 6.56 8.17 -0.66
N LYS A 311 6.57 8.51 -1.95
CA LYS A 311 7.82 8.78 -2.69
C LYS A 311 8.55 10.04 -2.21
N VAL A 312 7.80 11.08 -1.82
CA VAL A 312 8.39 12.29 -1.20
C VAL A 312 9.07 11.92 0.11
N ALA A 313 8.38 11.21 1.01
CA ALA A 313 8.93 10.81 2.30
C ALA A 313 10.17 9.92 2.18
N THR A 314 10.20 9.05 1.17
CA THR A 314 11.32 8.15 0.91
C THR A 314 12.42 8.77 0.03
N GLU A 315 12.29 10.04 -0.38
CA GLU A 315 13.22 10.75 -1.28
C GLU A 315 13.42 10.05 -2.65
N LYS A 316 12.41 9.29 -3.09
CA LYS A 316 12.43 8.56 -4.37
C LYS A 316 11.57 9.23 -5.45
N ILE A 317 11.33 10.52 -5.32
CA ILE A 317 10.51 11.29 -6.24
C ILE A 317 11.35 12.06 -7.25
N SER A 318 10.89 12.10 -8.52
CA SER A 318 11.52 12.94 -9.55
C SER A 318 10.97 14.37 -9.51
N PRO A 319 11.76 15.37 -10.00
CA PRO A 319 11.26 16.75 -10.13
C PRO A 319 10.02 16.86 -11.01
N ARG A 320 9.91 16.03 -12.05
CA ARG A 320 8.73 15.94 -12.91
C ARG A 320 7.47 15.52 -12.13
N ALA A 321 7.58 14.51 -11.26
CA ALA A 321 6.46 14.05 -10.44
C ALA A 321 6.05 15.10 -9.39
N LEU A 322 7.00 15.92 -8.89
CA LEU A 322 6.68 17.06 -8.03
C LEU A 322 5.96 18.18 -8.78
N ASN A 323 6.30 18.44 -10.05
CA ASN A 323 5.53 19.38 -10.90
C ASN A 323 4.10 18.85 -11.11
N GLN A 324 3.92 17.58 -11.40
CA GLN A 324 2.58 16.97 -11.52
C GLN A 324 1.78 17.03 -10.22
N LEU A 325 2.44 16.93 -9.07
CA LEU A 325 1.81 17.17 -7.76
C LEU A 325 1.34 18.63 -7.64
N ALA A 326 2.18 19.59 -8.01
CA ALA A 326 1.81 21.02 -7.98
C ALA A 326 0.59 21.29 -8.88
N ASP A 327 0.56 20.75 -10.09
CA ASP A 327 -0.57 20.88 -11.02
C ASP A 327 -1.85 20.28 -10.41
N SER A 328 -1.74 19.10 -9.77
CA SER A 328 -2.88 18.44 -9.09
C SER A 328 -3.42 19.26 -7.92
N LEU A 329 -2.53 19.88 -7.13
CA LEU A 329 -2.91 20.74 -6.02
C LEU A 329 -3.59 22.05 -6.50
N GLU A 330 -3.17 22.59 -7.65
CA GLU A 330 -3.87 23.74 -8.28
C GLU A 330 -5.28 23.37 -8.73
N VAL A 331 -5.42 22.23 -9.41
CA VAL A 331 -6.73 21.72 -9.82
C VAL A 331 -7.64 21.52 -8.61
N LEU A 332 -7.13 20.93 -7.53
CA LEU A 332 -7.88 20.71 -6.29
C LEU A 332 -8.35 22.06 -5.67
N GLU A 333 -7.46 23.06 -5.61
CA GLU A 333 -7.80 24.36 -5.05
C GLU A 333 -8.84 25.11 -5.89
N TYR A 334 -8.71 25.06 -7.22
CA TYR A 334 -9.70 25.61 -8.13
C TYR A 334 -11.05 24.91 -7.99
N PHE A 335 -11.04 23.59 -7.99
CA PHE A 335 -12.24 22.76 -7.85
C PHE A 335 -12.96 23.02 -6.51
N LYS A 336 -12.19 23.13 -5.42
CA LYS A 336 -12.73 23.50 -4.11
C LYS A 336 -13.48 24.84 -4.15
N LYS A 337 -12.94 25.86 -4.81
CA LYS A 337 -13.63 27.16 -4.97
C LYS A 337 -14.94 27.02 -5.72
N VAL A 338 -14.94 26.32 -6.86
CA VAL A 338 -16.15 26.09 -7.67
C VAL A 338 -17.23 25.39 -6.85
N LEU A 339 -16.87 24.34 -6.12
CA LEU A 339 -17.83 23.61 -5.26
C LEU A 339 -18.35 24.46 -4.10
N MET A 340 -17.51 25.30 -3.50
CA MET A 340 -17.95 26.18 -2.39
C MET A 340 -18.91 27.27 -2.84
N GLU A 341 -18.85 27.69 -4.09
CA GLU A 341 -19.80 28.66 -4.69
C GLU A 341 -21.11 28.00 -5.15
N GLY A 342 -21.14 26.71 -5.43
CA GLY A 342 -22.30 25.92 -5.87
C GLY A 342 -23.38 25.72 -4.79
N SER A 343 -24.37 24.87 -5.05
CA SER A 343 -25.50 24.57 -4.13
C SER A 343 -25.31 23.24 -3.38
N ALA A 344 -24.31 22.45 -3.69
CA ALA A 344 -24.02 21.12 -3.14
C ALA A 344 -23.69 21.14 -1.63
N LYS A 345 -24.70 21.06 -0.79
CA LYS A 345 -24.59 21.26 0.68
C LYS A 345 -23.74 20.19 1.36
N HIS A 346 -23.96 18.91 1.00
CA HIS A 346 -23.31 17.79 1.68
C HIS A 346 -21.86 17.64 1.26
N LEU A 347 -21.54 17.96 0.00
CA LEU A 347 -20.15 18.00 -0.48
C LEU A 347 -19.34 19.13 0.14
N LYS A 348 -19.94 20.31 0.38
CA LYS A 348 -19.26 21.44 1.04
C LYS A 348 -18.70 21.06 2.41
N VAL A 349 -19.45 20.32 3.21
CA VAL A 349 -19.01 19.85 4.54
C VAL A 349 -17.72 19.03 4.46
N GLU A 350 -17.58 18.22 3.44
CA GLU A 350 -16.34 17.44 3.25
C GLU A 350 -15.18 18.30 2.77
N LEU A 351 -15.45 19.25 1.87
CA LEU A 351 -14.43 20.14 1.32
C LEU A 351 -13.86 21.11 2.35
N GLU A 352 -14.66 21.53 3.34
CA GLU A 352 -14.20 22.37 4.46
C GLU A 352 -13.12 21.68 5.29
N LYS A 353 -13.13 20.34 5.35
CA LYS A 353 -12.12 19.54 6.07
C LYS A 353 -10.77 19.50 5.34
N ILE A 354 -10.73 19.80 4.05
CA ILE A 354 -9.50 19.77 3.25
C ILE A 354 -8.77 21.09 3.45
N PRO A 355 -7.55 21.09 4.02
CA PRO A 355 -6.76 22.33 4.19
C PRO A 355 -6.35 22.89 2.83
N SER A 356 -6.11 24.20 2.79
CA SER A 356 -5.57 24.84 1.57
C SER A 356 -4.11 24.43 1.34
N PRO A 357 -3.73 23.99 0.14
CA PRO A 357 -2.37 23.60 -0.18
C PRO A 357 -1.46 24.79 -0.60
N GLN A 358 -1.88 26.04 -0.42
CA GLN A 358 -1.23 27.23 -0.98
C GLN A 358 0.25 27.39 -0.60
N GLU A 359 0.61 27.07 0.65
CA GLU A 359 2.01 27.16 1.09
C GLU A 359 2.91 26.18 0.34
N VAL A 360 2.47 24.91 0.25
CA VAL A 360 3.20 23.86 -0.46
C VAL A 360 3.27 24.16 -1.94
N LEU A 361 2.16 24.62 -2.54
CA LEU A 361 2.08 24.98 -3.94
C LEU A 361 3.05 26.14 -4.27
N SER A 362 3.09 27.18 -3.43
CA SER A 362 4.00 28.31 -3.58
C SER A 362 5.47 27.87 -3.53
N LEU A 363 5.79 26.97 -2.60
CA LEU A 363 7.14 26.42 -2.44
C LEU A 363 7.56 25.61 -3.67
N LEU A 364 6.70 24.71 -4.16
CA LEU A 364 6.96 23.88 -5.33
C LEU A 364 7.19 24.76 -6.57
N LYS A 365 6.31 25.69 -6.85
CA LYS A 365 6.42 26.60 -8.02
C LYS A 365 7.64 27.52 -7.97
N LYS A 366 8.06 27.94 -6.79
CA LYS A 366 9.26 28.78 -6.62
C LYS A 366 10.55 27.98 -6.81
N THR A 367 10.52 26.67 -6.47
CA THR A 367 11.73 25.84 -6.39
C THR A 367 11.98 25.04 -7.66
N LEU A 368 10.91 24.62 -8.35
CA LEU A 368 11.00 23.74 -9.49
C LEU A 368 10.95 24.51 -10.81
N HIS A 369 11.75 24.04 -11.77
CA HIS A 369 11.61 24.51 -13.15
C HIS A 369 10.41 23.79 -13.80
N PRO A 370 9.54 24.47 -14.58
CA PRO A 370 8.35 23.85 -15.19
C PRO A 370 8.67 22.65 -16.09
N GLU A 371 9.81 22.68 -16.77
CA GLU A 371 10.28 21.61 -17.66
C GLU A 371 11.30 20.69 -17.01
N ALA A 372 11.29 20.56 -15.68
CA ALA A 372 12.20 19.67 -14.99
C ALA A 372 11.99 18.20 -15.40
N PRO A 373 13.08 17.43 -15.62
CA PRO A 373 13.04 16.05 -16.11
C PRO A 373 12.48 15.05 -15.09
#